data_1bcf55e473b20773ce8815df8dedd90c
#
_entry.id   1bcf55e473b20773ce8815df8dedd90c
#
_cell.length_a   1.000
_cell.length_b   1.000
_cell.length_c   1.000
_cell.angle_alpha   90.00
_cell.angle_beta   90.00
_cell.angle_gamma   90.00
#
_symmetry.space_group_name_H-M   'P 1'
#
loop_
_entity.id
_entity.type
_entity.pdbx_description
1 polymer ?
#
loop_
_entity_poly.entity_id
_entity_poly.type
_entity_poly.pdbx_seq_one_letter_code
_entity_poly.pdbx_strand_id
1 'polypeptide(L)'
;SHNKVNINKTHEESFNELKIILENYPYMKICLDLATTFGCPFEGKFDTSSILKFLENYVDLGLKEINLCDTIGAGNPKQVREVVQALQKEYSEIEFQVHIHDTRNMGMVNTLAAIECGVNKLQSTLGGLGGCPFAPGASGNLATEDIVYMLNEMGYDTGIDANEIIKAAKFEKIIINGV
;
A
#
# COMPACT_ATOMS: atom_id res chain seq x y z
N SER A 1 -11.92 13.30 -5.12
CA SER A 1 -12.95 12.66 -4.30
C SER A 1 -12.36 12.06 -3.04
N HIS A 2 -11.64 10.94 -3.04
CA HIS A 2 -11.07 10.35 -1.80
C HIS A 2 -10.14 11.33 -1.07
N ASN A 3 -9.23 11.98 -1.78
CA ASN A 3 -8.32 12.97 -1.22
C ASN A 3 -9.06 14.10 -0.48
N LYS A 4 -10.15 14.61 -1.08
CA LYS A 4 -10.95 15.66 -0.45
C LYS A 4 -11.65 15.22 0.83
N VAL A 5 -12.15 13.98 0.86
CA VAL A 5 -12.85 13.45 2.04
C VAL A 5 -11.85 13.02 3.12
N ASN A 6 -10.72 12.43 2.74
CA ASN A 6 -9.73 11.91 3.68
C ASN A 6 -8.87 12.98 4.35
N ILE A 7 -8.34 13.92 3.56
CA ILE A 7 -7.39 14.94 4.05
C ILE A 7 -7.84 16.37 3.79
N ASN A 8 -9.08 16.57 3.32
CA ASN A 8 -9.68 17.86 2.99
C ASN A 8 -8.89 18.70 1.97
N LYS A 9 -8.16 18.04 1.07
CA LYS A 9 -7.36 18.70 0.02
C LYS A 9 -7.74 18.21 -1.36
N THR A 10 -7.54 19.05 -2.35
CA THR A 10 -7.54 18.64 -3.76
C THR A 10 -6.21 17.92 -4.11
N HIS A 11 -6.17 17.24 -5.25
CA HIS A 11 -4.92 16.66 -5.75
C HIS A 11 -3.87 17.73 -6.06
N GLU A 12 -4.30 18.88 -6.57
CA GLU A 12 -3.43 20.01 -6.87
C GLU A 12 -2.79 20.59 -5.59
N GLU A 13 -3.59 20.76 -4.52
CA GLU A 13 -3.08 21.21 -3.22
C GLU A 13 -2.05 20.23 -2.66
N SER A 14 -2.34 18.93 -2.71
CA SER A 14 -1.40 17.88 -2.25
C SER A 14 -0.13 17.82 -3.10
N PHE A 15 -0.24 17.98 -4.41
CA PHE A 15 0.89 18.02 -5.31
C PHE A 15 1.81 19.22 -5.02
N ASN A 16 1.23 20.40 -4.83
CA ASN A 16 1.99 21.61 -4.53
C ASN A 16 2.69 21.52 -3.16
N GLU A 17 2.05 20.93 -2.15
CA GLU A 17 2.69 20.68 -0.86
C GLU A 17 3.85 19.71 -0.98
N LEU A 18 3.68 18.61 -1.72
CA LEU A 18 4.76 17.66 -1.95
C LEU A 18 5.95 18.33 -2.64
N LYS A 19 5.68 19.16 -3.65
CA LYS A 19 6.73 19.95 -4.32
C LYS A 19 7.51 20.83 -3.34
N ILE A 20 6.81 21.55 -2.48
CA ILE A 20 7.44 22.38 -1.43
C ILE A 20 8.28 21.52 -0.47
N ILE A 21 7.80 20.34 -0.09
CA ILE A 21 8.55 19.43 0.79
C ILE A 21 9.84 18.97 0.09
N LEU A 22 9.77 18.55 -1.16
CA LEU A 22 10.92 18.08 -1.92
C LEU A 22 11.97 19.20 -2.12
N GLU A 23 11.53 20.43 -2.38
CA GLU A 23 12.41 21.59 -2.52
C GLU A 23 13.10 21.96 -1.20
N ASN A 24 12.39 21.92 -0.07
CA ASN A 24 12.95 22.34 1.23
C ASN A 24 13.75 21.23 1.92
N TYR A 25 13.49 19.97 1.60
CA TYR A 25 14.11 18.80 2.25
C TYR A 25 14.69 17.81 1.23
N PRO A 26 15.63 18.23 0.35
CA PRO A 26 16.13 17.40 -0.76
C PRO A 26 16.89 16.14 -0.30
N TYR A 27 17.27 16.08 0.98
CA TYR A 27 17.97 14.94 1.59
C TYR A 27 17.03 13.89 2.16
N MET A 28 15.72 14.17 2.24
CA MET A 28 14.75 13.22 2.78
C MET A 28 14.36 12.21 1.72
N LYS A 29 14.29 10.94 2.13
CA LYS A 29 13.65 9.91 1.33
C LYS A 29 12.14 10.00 1.54
N ILE A 30 11.41 10.22 0.47
CA ILE A 30 9.95 10.36 0.50
C ILE A 30 9.36 9.22 -0.32
N CYS A 31 8.44 8.47 0.31
CA CYS A 31 7.59 7.50 -0.35
C CYS A 31 6.19 8.11 -0.53
N LEU A 32 5.68 8.11 -1.74
CA LEU A 32 4.33 8.59 -2.03
C LEU A 32 3.33 7.43 -1.87
N ASP A 33 2.39 7.56 -0.93
CA ASP A 33 1.23 6.67 -0.85
C ASP A 33 0.20 7.03 -1.93
N LEU A 34 0.10 6.20 -2.96
CA LEU A 34 -0.93 6.30 -3.99
C LEU A 34 -2.20 5.60 -3.50
N ALA A 35 -3.01 6.34 -2.74
CA ALA A 35 -4.26 5.83 -2.20
C ALA A 35 -5.24 5.42 -3.32
N THR A 36 -6.06 4.42 -3.04
CA THR A 36 -7.13 3.93 -3.94
C THR A 36 -6.65 3.41 -5.30
N THR A 37 -5.38 2.99 -5.41
CA THR A 37 -4.80 2.47 -6.67
C THR A 37 -5.66 1.39 -7.31
N PHE A 38 -6.20 0.47 -6.51
CA PHE A 38 -6.97 -0.68 -7.02
C PHE A 38 -8.49 -0.48 -6.94
N GLY A 39 -8.94 0.67 -6.43
CA GLY A 39 -10.35 1.04 -6.38
C GLY A 39 -10.65 2.12 -5.37
N CYS A 40 -11.47 3.09 -5.80
CA CYS A 40 -11.91 4.21 -5.00
C CYS A 40 -13.36 3.99 -4.53
N PRO A 41 -13.68 4.27 -3.25
CA PRO A 41 -15.05 4.13 -2.75
C PRO A 41 -16.05 5.10 -3.40
N PHE A 42 -15.55 6.17 -4.03
CA PHE A 42 -16.38 7.21 -4.64
C PHE A 42 -16.41 7.16 -6.16
N GLU A 43 -15.30 6.74 -6.80
CA GLU A 43 -15.11 6.80 -8.27
C GLU A 43 -15.02 5.40 -8.89
N GLY A 44 -15.01 4.35 -8.07
CA GLY A 44 -14.88 2.99 -8.57
C GLY A 44 -13.45 2.62 -8.97
N LYS A 45 -13.32 1.71 -9.92
CA LYS A 45 -12.01 1.25 -10.41
C LYS A 45 -11.46 2.18 -11.46
N PHE A 46 -10.15 2.41 -11.39
CA PHE A 46 -9.39 3.10 -12.43
C PHE A 46 -8.78 2.08 -13.39
N ASP A 47 -8.69 2.44 -14.65
CA ASP A 47 -7.88 1.71 -15.61
C ASP A 47 -6.38 2.02 -15.42
N THR A 48 -5.53 1.12 -15.87
CA THR A 48 -4.07 1.25 -15.72
C THR A 48 -3.52 2.50 -16.40
N SER A 49 -4.10 2.91 -17.53
CA SER A 49 -3.65 4.09 -18.26
C SER A 49 -3.92 5.39 -17.50
N SER A 50 -5.03 5.45 -16.77
CA SER A 50 -5.36 6.57 -15.89
C SER A 50 -4.38 6.68 -14.72
N ILE A 51 -3.96 5.54 -14.14
CA ILE A 51 -2.98 5.50 -13.05
C ILE A 51 -1.60 5.98 -13.56
N LEU A 52 -1.15 5.48 -14.70
CA LEU A 52 0.09 5.92 -15.35
C LEU A 52 0.10 7.43 -15.57
N LYS A 53 -0.91 7.95 -16.22
CA LYS A 53 -1.04 9.39 -16.49
C LYS A 53 -1.07 10.24 -15.21
N PHE A 54 -1.72 9.74 -14.15
CA PHE A 54 -1.75 10.44 -12.88
C PHE A 54 -0.35 10.53 -12.24
N LEU A 55 0.44 9.46 -12.33
CA LEU A 55 1.77 9.40 -11.73
C LEU A 55 2.83 10.20 -12.48
N GLU A 56 2.65 10.47 -13.77
CA GLU A 56 3.62 11.18 -14.61
C GLU A 56 4.16 12.46 -13.92
N ASN A 57 3.27 13.33 -13.48
CA ASN A 57 3.66 14.58 -12.83
C ASN A 57 4.42 14.36 -11.50
N TYR A 58 4.09 13.30 -10.75
CA TYR A 58 4.76 12.99 -9.48
C TYR A 58 6.15 12.41 -9.69
N VAL A 59 6.31 11.58 -10.72
CA VAL A 59 7.62 11.04 -11.12
C VAL A 59 8.54 12.16 -11.60
N ASP A 60 8.02 13.13 -12.35
CA ASP A 60 8.75 14.31 -12.82
C ASP A 60 9.26 15.21 -11.66
N LEU A 61 8.64 15.14 -10.49
CA LEU A 61 9.17 15.77 -9.28
C LEU A 61 10.43 15.09 -8.71
N GLY A 62 10.83 13.94 -9.24
CA GLY A 62 12.00 13.20 -8.82
C GLY A 62 11.76 12.19 -7.70
N LEU A 63 10.52 11.82 -7.41
CA LEU A 63 10.19 10.72 -6.50
C LEU A 63 10.85 9.42 -6.96
N LYS A 64 11.29 8.62 -5.98
CA LYS A 64 11.93 7.33 -6.22
C LYS A 64 11.18 6.15 -5.59
N GLU A 65 10.27 6.41 -4.68
CA GLU A 65 9.50 5.38 -3.99
C GLU A 65 8.00 5.70 -4.04
N ILE A 66 7.20 4.75 -4.47
CA ILE A 66 5.73 4.87 -4.55
C ILE A 66 5.10 3.61 -3.96
N ASN A 67 4.18 3.82 -3.03
CA ASN A 67 3.42 2.76 -2.40
C ASN A 67 2.02 2.67 -3.02
N LEU A 68 1.70 1.54 -3.60
CA LEU A 68 0.40 1.27 -4.24
C LEU A 68 -0.57 0.75 -3.18
N CYS A 69 -1.56 1.58 -2.81
CA CYS A 69 -2.46 1.27 -1.71
C CYS A 69 -3.82 0.72 -2.20
N ASP A 70 -4.18 -0.46 -1.72
CA ASP A 70 -5.55 -1.00 -1.84
C ASP A 70 -6.39 -0.54 -0.64
N THR A 71 -6.68 0.74 -0.60
CA THR A 71 -7.28 1.46 0.54
C THR A 71 -8.58 0.84 1.06
N ILE A 72 -9.35 0.19 0.23
CA ILE A 72 -10.64 -0.42 0.58
C ILE A 72 -10.69 -1.93 0.34
N GLY A 73 -9.57 -2.56 0.03
CA GLY A 73 -9.49 -3.99 -0.29
C GLY A 73 -10.38 -4.37 -1.50
N ALA A 74 -10.36 -3.54 -2.55
CA ALA A 74 -11.16 -3.73 -3.76
C ALA A 74 -10.40 -4.41 -4.89
N GLY A 75 -9.09 -4.55 -4.77
CA GLY A 75 -8.22 -5.18 -5.73
C GLY A 75 -8.44 -6.68 -5.86
N ASN A 76 -7.95 -7.24 -6.95
CA ASN A 76 -7.84 -8.68 -7.15
C ASN A 76 -6.48 -9.01 -7.78
N PRO A 77 -6.01 -10.27 -7.70
CA PRO A 77 -4.65 -10.63 -8.13
C PRO A 77 -4.35 -10.32 -9.60
N LYS A 78 -5.35 -10.42 -10.48
CA LYS A 78 -5.19 -10.07 -11.89
C LYS A 78 -4.90 -8.57 -12.05
N GLN A 79 -5.71 -7.73 -11.42
CA GLN A 79 -5.57 -6.28 -11.46
C GLN A 79 -4.22 -5.84 -10.84
N VAL A 80 -3.82 -6.46 -9.72
CA VAL A 80 -2.53 -6.16 -9.08
C VAL A 80 -1.38 -6.43 -10.05
N ARG A 81 -1.35 -7.60 -10.71
CA ARG A 81 -0.30 -7.92 -11.70
C ARG A 81 -0.31 -6.93 -12.87
N GLU A 82 -1.48 -6.64 -13.43
CA GLU A 82 -1.62 -5.71 -14.58
C GLU A 82 -1.09 -4.31 -14.24
N VAL A 83 -1.45 -3.78 -13.09
CA VAL A 83 -1.04 -2.44 -12.64
C VAL A 83 0.45 -2.41 -12.30
N VAL A 84 0.93 -3.35 -11.48
CA VAL A 84 2.35 -3.39 -11.06
C VAL A 84 3.27 -3.53 -12.26
N GLN A 85 3.00 -4.49 -13.16
CA GLN A 85 3.84 -4.71 -14.33
C GLN A 85 3.85 -3.51 -15.29
N ALA A 86 2.71 -2.85 -15.47
CA ALA A 86 2.63 -1.66 -16.31
C ALA A 86 3.43 -0.49 -15.72
N LEU A 87 3.31 -0.27 -14.40
CA LEU A 87 4.05 0.78 -13.71
C LEU A 87 5.56 0.54 -13.70
N GLN A 88 6.00 -0.69 -13.43
CA GLN A 88 7.43 -1.06 -13.47
C GLN A 88 8.02 -0.94 -14.88
N LYS A 89 7.22 -1.22 -15.90
CA LYS A 89 7.66 -1.07 -17.30
C LYS A 89 7.84 0.38 -17.70
N GLU A 90 6.92 1.27 -17.29
CA GLU A 90 6.94 2.68 -17.63
C GLU A 90 7.95 3.46 -16.79
N TYR A 91 8.01 3.15 -15.50
CA TYR A 91 8.82 3.87 -14.51
C TYR A 91 9.85 2.93 -13.86
N SER A 92 10.79 2.41 -14.68
CA SER A 92 11.79 1.42 -14.24
C SER A 92 12.71 1.91 -13.12
N GLU A 93 12.81 3.23 -12.91
CA GLU A 93 13.62 3.88 -11.87
C GLU A 93 12.91 4.05 -10.53
N ILE A 94 11.60 3.74 -10.49
CA ILE A 94 10.78 3.88 -9.30
C ILE A 94 10.74 2.55 -8.57
N GLU A 95 10.98 2.58 -7.27
CA GLU A 95 10.76 1.46 -6.39
C GLU A 95 9.30 1.43 -5.93
N PHE A 96 8.55 0.44 -6.41
CA PHE A 96 7.16 0.26 -6.03
C PHE A 96 7.04 -0.62 -4.79
N GLN A 97 6.17 -0.19 -3.88
CA GLN A 97 5.76 -0.91 -2.67
C GLN A 97 4.27 -1.19 -2.76
N VAL A 98 3.75 -2.07 -1.90
CA VAL A 98 2.31 -2.29 -1.78
C VAL A 98 1.85 -2.24 -0.33
N HIS A 99 0.66 -1.63 -0.14
CA HIS A 99 -0.11 -1.61 1.09
C HIS A 99 -1.51 -2.14 0.80
N ILE A 100 -1.79 -3.35 1.24
CA ILE A 100 -3.01 -4.08 0.85
C ILE A 100 -3.92 -4.26 2.05
N HIS A 101 -5.21 -3.93 1.88
CA HIS A 101 -6.26 -4.23 2.84
C HIS A 101 -6.94 -5.57 2.55
N ASP A 102 -7.37 -6.26 3.60
CA ASP A 102 -7.97 -7.60 3.51
C ASP A 102 -9.51 -7.61 3.62
N THR A 103 -10.15 -6.52 3.27
CA THR A 103 -11.60 -6.32 3.39
C THR A 103 -12.45 -7.47 2.83
N ARG A 104 -11.96 -8.16 1.82
CA ARG A 104 -12.65 -9.25 1.10
C ARG A 104 -11.90 -10.57 1.14
N ASN A 105 -11.03 -10.76 2.12
CA ASN A 105 -10.15 -11.94 2.24
C ASN A 105 -9.29 -12.17 0.98
N MET A 106 -8.95 -11.10 0.26
CA MET A 106 -8.08 -11.15 -0.92
C MET A 106 -6.70 -10.54 -0.67
N GLY A 107 -6.46 -10.03 0.52
CA GLY A 107 -5.24 -9.31 0.84
C GLY A 107 -4.00 -10.16 0.63
N MET A 108 -3.95 -11.40 1.16
CA MET A 108 -2.80 -12.29 1.02
C MET A 108 -2.52 -12.65 -0.44
N VAL A 109 -3.54 -12.99 -1.23
CA VAL A 109 -3.35 -13.34 -2.64
C VAL A 109 -2.99 -12.13 -3.51
N ASN A 110 -3.45 -10.93 -3.14
CA ASN A 110 -3.06 -9.68 -3.80
C ASN A 110 -1.59 -9.34 -3.48
N THR A 111 -1.18 -9.53 -2.23
CA THR A 111 0.22 -9.34 -1.81
C THR A 111 1.14 -10.33 -2.52
N LEU A 112 0.76 -11.60 -2.58
CA LEU A 112 1.49 -12.61 -3.34
C LEU A 112 1.61 -12.22 -4.82
N ALA A 113 0.54 -11.74 -5.44
CA ALA A 113 0.55 -11.29 -6.82
C ALA A 113 1.54 -10.14 -7.07
N ALA A 114 1.66 -9.22 -6.11
CA ALA A 114 2.66 -8.14 -6.18
C ALA A 114 4.10 -8.68 -6.05
N ILE A 115 4.34 -9.61 -5.12
CA ILE A 115 5.65 -10.26 -4.94
C ILE A 115 6.08 -11.01 -6.20
N GLU A 116 5.17 -11.76 -6.82
CA GLU A 116 5.42 -12.47 -8.09
C GLU A 116 5.78 -11.51 -9.24
N CYS A 117 5.37 -10.24 -9.16
CA CYS A 117 5.79 -9.18 -10.07
C CYS A 117 7.11 -8.50 -9.68
N GLY A 118 7.79 -8.98 -8.62
CA GLY A 118 9.07 -8.45 -8.18
C GLY A 118 8.99 -7.31 -7.15
N VAL A 119 7.81 -7.01 -6.60
CA VAL A 119 7.71 -6.08 -5.46
C VAL A 119 8.32 -6.75 -4.23
N ASN A 120 9.27 -6.07 -3.61
CA ASN A 120 10.03 -6.57 -2.45
C ASN A 120 9.83 -5.73 -1.17
N LYS A 121 9.05 -4.67 -1.23
CA LYS A 121 8.66 -3.85 -0.08
C LYS A 121 7.16 -3.93 0.14
N LEU A 122 6.78 -4.37 1.34
CA LEU A 122 5.39 -4.56 1.74
C LEU A 122 5.11 -3.72 2.98
N GLN A 123 3.97 -3.08 3.02
CA GLN A 123 3.48 -2.39 4.22
C GLN A 123 2.30 -3.15 4.79
N SER A 124 2.37 -3.45 6.07
CA SER A 124 1.35 -4.16 6.84
C SER A 124 1.35 -3.67 8.28
N THR A 125 0.42 -4.14 9.08
CA THR A 125 0.34 -3.75 10.49
C THR A 125 0.41 -4.97 11.39
N LEU A 126 0.91 -4.78 12.59
CA LEU A 126 0.92 -5.80 13.62
C LEU A 126 -0.52 -6.20 13.95
N GLY A 127 -0.81 -7.49 14.02
CA GLY A 127 -2.15 -8.00 14.31
C GLY A 127 -3.25 -7.62 13.31
N GLY A 128 -2.89 -7.04 12.15
CA GLY A 128 -3.86 -6.48 11.20
C GLY A 128 -4.56 -5.22 11.72
N LEU A 129 -3.93 -4.51 12.68
CA LEU A 129 -4.53 -3.33 13.31
C LEU A 129 -4.76 -2.20 12.30
N GLY A 130 -5.88 -1.52 12.48
CA GLY A 130 -6.30 -0.40 11.64
C GLY A 130 -7.39 -0.80 10.67
N GLY A 131 -8.41 0.03 10.61
CA GLY A 131 -9.54 -0.10 9.69
C GLY A 131 -9.53 0.98 8.64
N CYS A 132 -10.50 0.90 7.75
CA CYS A 132 -10.73 1.96 6.78
C CYS A 132 -12.13 2.56 7.02
N PRO A 133 -12.26 3.85 7.33
CA PRO A 133 -13.56 4.48 7.53
C PRO A 133 -14.43 4.45 6.26
N PHE A 134 -13.82 4.25 5.10
CA PHE A 134 -14.48 4.15 3.79
C PHE A 134 -14.93 2.73 3.42
N ALA A 135 -14.62 1.75 4.27
CA ALA A 135 -15.04 0.35 4.10
C ALA A 135 -15.56 -0.21 5.44
N PRO A 136 -16.78 0.20 5.86
CA PRO A 136 -17.36 -0.26 7.12
C PRO A 136 -17.45 -1.78 7.18
N GLY A 137 -17.01 -2.37 8.31
CA GLY A 137 -16.96 -3.83 8.50
C GLY A 137 -15.77 -4.52 7.84
N ALA A 138 -14.83 -3.76 7.28
CA ALA A 138 -13.58 -4.31 6.76
C ALA A 138 -12.69 -4.85 7.88
N SER A 139 -12.01 -5.96 7.62
CA SER A 139 -11.02 -6.56 8.54
C SER A 139 -9.80 -5.64 8.75
N GLY A 140 -9.59 -4.64 7.89
CA GLY A 140 -8.49 -3.72 7.98
C GLY A 140 -7.25 -4.16 7.19
N ASN A 141 -6.08 -3.86 7.74
CA ASN A 141 -4.81 -4.20 7.15
C ASN A 141 -4.53 -5.72 7.19
N LEU A 142 -3.63 -6.17 6.34
CA LEU A 142 -3.01 -7.48 6.53
C LEU A 142 -2.14 -7.48 7.79
N ALA A 143 -2.18 -8.59 8.51
CA ALA A 143 -1.33 -8.80 9.65
C ALA A 143 0.11 -9.12 9.21
N THR A 144 1.08 -8.43 9.81
CA THR A 144 2.50 -8.62 9.50
C THR A 144 2.94 -10.04 9.78
N GLU A 145 2.49 -10.62 10.90
CA GLU A 145 2.81 -12.00 11.29
C GLU A 145 2.32 -13.02 10.28
N ASP A 146 1.16 -12.79 9.65
CA ASP A 146 0.62 -13.72 8.63
C ASP A 146 1.41 -13.63 7.32
N ILE A 147 1.81 -12.42 6.91
CA ILE A 147 2.68 -12.22 5.75
C ILE A 147 4.04 -12.88 5.98
N VAL A 148 4.65 -12.67 7.15
CA VAL A 148 5.95 -13.27 7.51
C VAL A 148 5.86 -14.79 7.49
N TYR A 149 4.78 -15.35 8.05
CA TYR A 149 4.55 -16.80 8.00
C TYR A 149 4.48 -17.31 6.55
N MET A 150 3.64 -16.70 5.72
CA MET A 150 3.51 -17.09 4.30
C MET A 150 4.85 -17.03 3.58
N LEU A 151 5.59 -15.95 3.73
CA LEU A 151 6.86 -15.76 3.04
C LEU A 151 7.92 -16.78 3.48
N ASN A 152 8.01 -17.06 4.78
CA ASN A 152 8.93 -18.05 5.31
C ASN A 152 8.60 -19.45 4.79
N GLU A 153 7.32 -19.86 4.75
CA GLU A 153 6.88 -21.14 4.19
C GLU A 153 7.19 -21.24 2.67
N MET A 154 7.25 -20.12 1.99
CA MET A 154 7.63 -20.04 0.57
C MET A 154 9.15 -19.97 0.36
N GLY A 155 9.95 -19.97 1.44
CA GLY A 155 11.41 -19.92 1.37
C GLY A 155 12.02 -18.54 1.17
N TYR A 156 11.25 -17.47 1.38
CA TYR A 156 11.79 -16.10 1.43
C TYR A 156 12.41 -15.82 2.81
N ASP A 157 13.50 -15.10 2.81
CA ASP A 157 14.08 -14.53 4.03
C ASP A 157 13.53 -13.10 4.24
N THR A 158 12.71 -12.92 5.24
CA THR A 158 12.14 -11.63 5.60
C THR A 158 13.03 -10.83 6.56
N GLY A 159 14.03 -11.46 7.16
CA GLY A 159 14.83 -10.91 8.24
C GLY A 159 14.03 -10.71 9.55
N ILE A 160 12.77 -11.18 9.62
CA ILE A 160 11.88 -11.04 10.78
C ILE A 160 11.76 -12.38 11.49
N ASP A 161 11.99 -12.39 12.82
CA ASP A 161 11.71 -13.57 13.65
C ASP A 161 10.20 -13.78 13.80
N ALA A 162 9.70 -14.88 13.22
CA ALA A 162 8.28 -15.21 13.22
C ALA A 162 7.70 -15.40 14.64
N ASN A 163 8.49 -15.92 15.59
CA ASN A 163 8.02 -16.10 16.95
C ASN A 163 7.92 -14.77 17.69
N GLU A 164 8.87 -13.88 17.48
CA GLU A 164 8.88 -12.57 18.13
C GLU A 164 7.78 -11.66 17.57
N ILE A 165 7.52 -11.67 16.26
CA ILE A 165 6.42 -10.88 15.69
C ILE A 165 5.05 -11.37 16.18
N ILE A 166 4.85 -12.70 16.33
CA ILE A 166 3.63 -13.27 16.90
C ILE A 166 3.45 -12.87 18.38
N LYS A 167 4.53 -12.85 19.17
CA LYS A 167 4.47 -12.38 20.56
C LYS A 167 4.09 -10.91 20.62
N ALA A 168 4.67 -10.08 19.75
CA ALA A 168 4.35 -8.66 19.65
C ALA A 168 2.87 -8.44 19.28
N ALA A 169 2.33 -9.18 18.30
CA ALA A 169 0.92 -9.10 17.94
C ALA A 169 -0.02 -9.52 19.07
N LYS A 170 0.33 -10.54 19.83
CA LYS A 170 -0.42 -10.93 21.04
C LYS A 170 -0.40 -9.84 22.11
N PHE A 171 0.76 -9.23 22.34
CA PHE A 171 0.91 -8.14 23.31
C PHE A 171 0.10 -6.90 22.89
N GLU A 172 0.13 -6.53 21.63
CA GLU A 172 -0.69 -5.46 21.09
C GLU A 172 -2.19 -5.69 21.34
N LYS A 173 -2.70 -6.91 21.08
CA LYS A 173 -4.10 -7.28 21.35
C LYS A 173 -4.47 -7.13 22.83
N ILE A 174 -3.57 -7.48 23.74
CA ILE A 174 -3.77 -7.28 25.19
C ILE A 174 -3.90 -5.79 25.52
N ILE A 175 -3.02 -4.94 24.96
CA ILE A 175 -3.07 -3.49 25.21
C ILE A 175 -4.37 -2.89 24.71
N ILE A 176 -4.79 -3.25 23.50
CA ILE A 176 -5.96 -2.65 22.86
C ILE A 176 -7.27 -3.12 23.50
N ASN A 177 -7.37 -4.40 23.81
CA ASN A 177 -8.61 -4.99 24.33
C ASN A 177 -8.70 -4.96 25.87
N GLY A 178 -7.64 -4.61 26.57
CA GLY A 178 -7.60 -4.55 28.02
C GLY A 178 -7.76 -5.91 28.72
N VAL A 179 -7.38 -7.01 28.04
CA VAL A 179 -7.55 -8.38 28.55
C VAL A 179 -6.21 -9.10 28.49
#